data_87121465eae22403a8d8d440343f9461
#
_entry.id   87121465eae22403a8d8d440343f9461
#
_cell.length_a   1.000
_cell.length_b   1.000
_cell.length_c   1.000
_cell.angle_alpha   90.00
_cell.angle_beta   90.00
_cell.angle_gamma   90.00
#
_symmetry.space_group_name_H-M   'P 1'
#
loop_
_entity.id
_entity.type
_entity.pdbx_description
1 polymer ?
#
loop_
_entity_poly.entity_id
_entity_poly.type
_entity_poly.pdbx_seq_one_letter_code
_entity_poly.pdbx_strand_id
1 'polypeptide(L)'
;QNQAGDFEKGLPPTNTSEEFNRLVTELGKGMNLGASKPEADKISSPAFDMLDIAGYNYGSGRYTIDPIEHPNRAVVGTETFPYEIAQNWELVEKLPHLIGDFMWTSMRNIHGYWQIQAPLTS
;
A
#
# COMPACT_ATOMS: atom_id res chain seq x y z
N GLN A 1 1.02 18.11 18.27
CA GLN A 1 2.11 18.46 17.35
C GLN A 1 1.81 17.80 16.01
N ASN A 2 1.59 18.66 14.98
CA ASN A 2 1.10 18.32 13.65
C ASN A 2 2.11 17.46 12.88
N GLN A 3 1.84 16.16 12.72
CA GLN A 3 2.56 15.31 11.75
C GLN A 3 2.05 15.47 10.30
N ALA A 4 0.99 16.25 10.07
CA ALA A 4 0.48 16.55 8.73
C ALA A 4 1.34 17.57 7.94
N GLY A 5 2.22 18.30 8.61
CA GLY A 5 3.04 19.37 7.99
C GLY A 5 4.29 18.90 7.24
N ASP A 6 4.68 17.64 7.38
CA ASP A 6 5.93 17.16 6.75
C ASP A 6 5.75 16.59 5.33
N PHE A 7 4.51 16.33 4.90
CA PHE A 7 4.24 15.87 3.53
C PHE A 7 4.21 16.99 2.49
N GLU A 8 4.10 18.26 2.89
CA GLU A 8 4.16 19.42 1.98
C GLU A 8 5.57 19.83 1.58
N LYS A 9 6.60 19.37 2.28
CA LYS A 9 7.99 19.52 1.83
C LYS A 9 8.23 18.46 0.77
N GLY A 10 8.25 18.88 -0.50
CA GLY A 10 8.54 18.02 -1.65
C GLY A 10 9.73 17.09 -1.36
N LEU A 11 9.67 15.90 -1.96
CA LEU A 11 10.74 14.90 -1.84
C LEU A 11 12.10 15.55 -2.15
N PRO A 12 13.15 15.28 -1.36
CA PRO A 12 14.47 15.84 -1.62
C PRO A 12 14.95 15.42 -3.03
N PRO A 13 15.70 16.26 -3.72
CA PRO A 13 16.24 15.90 -5.01
C PRO A 13 17.13 14.65 -4.86
N THR A 14 16.76 13.60 -5.56
CA THR A 14 17.53 12.36 -5.58
C THR A 14 18.44 12.35 -6.81
N ASN A 15 19.70 12.04 -6.62
CA ASN A 15 20.69 12.04 -7.69
C ASN A 15 20.85 10.66 -8.35
N THR A 16 20.27 9.60 -7.76
CA THR A 16 20.38 8.24 -8.25
C THR A 16 19.04 7.50 -8.18
N SER A 17 18.88 6.49 -9.04
CA SER A 17 17.72 5.59 -9.02
C SER A 17 17.62 4.81 -7.70
N GLU A 18 18.75 4.50 -7.08
CA GLU A 18 18.79 3.78 -5.79
C GLU A 18 18.24 4.63 -4.65
N GLU A 19 18.65 5.90 -4.58
CA GLU A 19 18.13 6.84 -3.58
C GLU A 19 16.63 7.06 -3.73
N PHE A 20 16.17 7.21 -4.98
CA PHE A 20 14.74 7.34 -5.28
C PHE A 20 13.97 6.09 -4.83
N ASN A 21 14.43 4.89 -5.19
CA ASN A 21 13.79 3.63 -4.82
C ASN A 21 13.74 3.44 -3.30
N ARG A 22 14.84 3.78 -2.60
CA ARG A 22 14.86 3.74 -1.14
C ARG A 22 13.83 4.68 -0.53
N LEU A 23 13.77 5.90 -1.02
CA LEU A 23 12.82 6.91 -0.53
C LEU A 23 11.38 6.47 -0.74
N VAL A 24 11.04 5.93 -1.91
CA VAL A 24 9.70 5.41 -2.22
C VAL A 24 9.36 4.21 -1.34
N THR A 25 10.31 3.33 -1.07
CA THR A 25 10.10 2.18 -0.17
C THR A 25 9.80 2.65 1.26
N GLU A 26 10.55 3.62 1.78
CA GLU A 26 10.30 4.17 3.11
C GLU A 26 8.96 4.93 3.17
N LEU A 27 8.61 5.66 2.13
CA LEU A 27 7.30 6.30 2.01
C LEU A 27 6.17 5.26 2.05
N GLY A 28 6.29 4.18 1.30
CA GLY A 28 5.30 3.09 1.26
C GLY A 28 5.12 2.43 2.61
N LYS A 29 6.21 2.15 3.34
CA LYS A 29 6.14 1.64 4.71
C LYS A 29 5.41 2.61 5.64
N GLY A 30 5.69 3.90 5.51
CA GLY A 30 5.01 4.95 6.29
C GLY A 30 3.51 5.03 5.99
N MET A 31 3.13 4.90 4.73
CA MET A 31 1.72 4.88 4.30
C MET A 31 0.98 3.67 4.86
N ASN A 32 1.54 2.47 4.75
CA ASN A 32 0.94 1.25 5.29
C ASN A 32 0.81 1.31 6.81
N LEU A 33 1.84 1.79 7.50
CA LEU A 33 1.80 1.98 8.95
C LEU A 33 0.73 3.01 9.34
N GLY A 34 0.64 4.11 8.60
CA GLY A 34 -0.38 5.14 8.81
C GLY A 34 -1.80 4.62 8.62
N ALA A 35 -2.03 3.87 7.54
CA ALA A 35 -3.32 3.27 7.23
C ALA A 35 -3.79 2.25 8.29
N SER A 36 -2.84 1.59 8.98
CA SER A 36 -3.12 0.60 10.01
C SER A 36 -3.49 1.19 11.37
N LYS A 37 -3.39 2.51 11.54
CA LYS A 37 -3.69 3.17 12.81
C LYS A 37 -5.21 3.28 13.06
N PRO A 38 -5.66 3.14 14.33
CA PRO A 38 -7.08 3.30 14.69
C PRO A 38 -7.67 4.67 14.29
N GLU A 39 -6.86 5.72 14.30
CA GLU A 39 -7.30 7.06 13.90
C GLU A 39 -7.64 7.13 12.41
N ALA A 40 -6.84 6.46 11.56
CA ALA A 40 -7.11 6.38 10.13
C ALA A 40 -8.38 5.57 9.86
N ASP A 41 -8.58 4.49 10.58
CA ASP A 41 -9.81 3.69 10.52
C ASP A 41 -11.04 4.52 10.90
N LYS A 42 -11.00 5.19 12.02
CA LYS A 42 -12.09 6.04 12.49
C LYS A 42 -12.52 7.09 11.48
N ILE A 43 -11.56 7.68 10.76
CA ILE A 43 -11.84 8.72 9.76
C ILE A 43 -12.40 8.11 8.46
N SER A 44 -11.85 6.98 8.03
CA SER A 44 -12.17 6.39 6.74
C SER A 44 -13.37 5.45 6.74
N SER A 45 -13.67 4.80 7.87
CA SER A 45 -14.73 3.80 7.96
C SER A 45 -16.11 4.29 7.55
N PRO A 46 -16.57 5.52 7.89
CA PRO A 46 -17.87 5.99 7.42
C PRO A 46 -18.03 6.01 5.89
N ALA A 47 -16.93 6.27 5.16
CA ALA A 47 -16.94 6.24 3.70
C ALA A 47 -16.91 4.79 3.19
N PHE A 48 -16.05 3.94 3.76
CA PHE A 48 -15.93 2.53 3.34
C PHE A 48 -17.20 1.73 3.63
N ASP A 49 -17.91 2.03 4.72
CA ASP A 49 -19.16 1.35 5.10
C ASP A 49 -20.33 1.64 4.14
N MET A 50 -20.18 2.64 3.27
CA MET A 50 -21.13 2.94 2.20
C MET A 50 -20.86 2.16 0.90
N LEU A 51 -19.76 1.43 0.82
CA LEU A 51 -19.32 0.72 -0.37
C LEU A 51 -19.58 -0.77 -0.23
N ASP A 52 -19.93 -1.42 -1.34
CA ASP A 52 -20.02 -2.88 -1.42
C ASP A 52 -18.64 -3.52 -1.33
N ILE A 53 -17.61 -2.86 -1.86
CA ILE A 53 -16.21 -3.27 -1.82
C ILE A 53 -15.36 -2.03 -1.52
N ALA A 54 -14.57 -2.09 -0.46
CA ALA A 54 -13.65 -1.02 -0.09
C ALA A 54 -12.33 -1.14 -0.88
N GLY A 55 -12.00 -0.12 -1.66
CA GLY A 55 -10.73 -0.03 -2.39
C GLY A 55 -9.65 0.68 -1.57
N TYR A 56 -8.51 0.03 -1.37
CA TYR A 56 -7.39 0.58 -0.61
C TYR A 56 -6.21 0.91 -1.53
N ASN A 57 -5.77 2.17 -1.48
CA ASN A 57 -4.53 2.59 -2.13
C ASN A 57 -3.41 2.59 -1.10
N TYR A 58 -2.38 1.76 -1.32
CA TYR A 58 -1.20 1.67 -0.44
C TYR A 58 -1.55 1.40 1.03
N GLY A 59 -2.61 0.64 1.27
CA GLY A 59 -3.16 0.35 2.58
C GLY A 59 -3.08 -1.13 2.99
N SER A 60 -2.11 -1.88 2.45
CA SER A 60 -1.97 -3.32 2.69
C SER A 60 -1.81 -3.69 4.18
N GLY A 61 -1.34 -2.77 5.01
CA GLY A 61 -1.28 -2.96 6.46
C GLY A 61 -2.64 -3.24 7.11
N ARG A 62 -3.74 -2.92 6.44
CA ARG A 62 -5.11 -3.20 6.94
C ARG A 62 -5.63 -4.59 6.58
N TYR A 63 -5.03 -5.29 5.63
CA TYR A 63 -5.57 -6.56 5.13
C TYR A 63 -5.76 -7.63 6.22
N THR A 64 -4.91 -7.63 7.23
CA THR A 64 -5.00 -8.56 8.37
C THR A 64 -5.80 -8.01 9.55
N ILE A 65 -6.04 -6.70 9.60
CA ILE A 65 -6.76 -6.02 10.69
C ILE A 65 -8.26 -6.03 10.42
N ASP A 66 -8.68 -5.71 9.21
CA ASP A 66 -10.07 -5.53 8.82
C ASP A 66 -10.96 -6.77 9.04
N PRO A 67 -10.51 -8.02 8.90
CA PRO A 67 -11.34 -9.17 9.25
C PRO A 67 -11.80 -9.20 10.70
N ILE A 68 -11.06 -8.56 11.58
CA ILE A 68 -11.35 -8.48 13.02
C ILE A 68 -12.24 -7.28 13.31
N GLU A 69 -11.87 -6.12 12.78
CA GLU A 69 -12.54 -4.85 13.07
C GLU A 69 -13.80 -4.62 12.21
N HIS A 70 -13.78 -5.12 10.98
CA HIS A 70 -14.84 -4.96 9.98
C HIS A 70 -15.15 -6.29 9.28
N PRO A 71 -15.71 -7.28 9.99
CA PRO A 71 -15.85 -8.66 9.50
C PRO A 71 -16.73 -8.82 8.25
N ASN A 72 -17.56 -7.84 7.93
CA ASN A 72 -18.43 -7.85 6.76
C ASN A 72 -17.88 -7.02 5.59
N ARG A 73 -16.71 -6.42 5.73
CA ARG A 73 -16.12 -5.58 4.69
C ARG A 73 -15.34 -6.43 3.68
N ALA A 74 -15.77 -6.40 2.42
CA ALA A 74 -14.95 -6.89 1.31
C ALA A 74 -13.94 -5.82 0.90
N VAL A 75 -12.69 -6.22 0.68
CA VAL A 75 -11.57 -5.32 0.43
C VAL A 75 -10.86 -5.69 -0.87
N VAL A 76 -10.39 -4.69 -1.59
CA VAL A 76 -9.48 -4.85 -2.73
C VAL A 76 -8.34 -3.83 -2.63
N GLY A 77 -7.11 -4.27 -2.85
CA GLY A 77 -5.99 -3.36 -3.04
C GLY A 77 -6.05 -2.75 -4.44
N THR A 78 -6.45 -1.50 -4.54
CA THR A 78 -6.62 -0.80 -5.83
C THR A 78 -5.33 -0.20 -6.35
N GLU A 79 -4.39 0.11 -5.46
CA GLU A 79 -3.03 0.51 -5.80
C GLU A 79 -2.04 -0.03 -4.78
N THR A 80 -1.02 -0.74 -5.25
CA THR A 80 0.03 -1.33 -4.41
C THR A 80 1.40 -1.10 -5.05
N PHE A 81 2.42 -0.92 -4.21
CA PHE A 81 3.79 -0.83 -4.70
C PHE A 81 4.27 -2.18 -5.27
N PRO A 82 5.01 -2.18 -6.40
CA PRO A 82 5.49 -3.41 -7.03
C PRO A 82 6.25 -4.36 -6.09
N TYR A 83 7.01 -3.83 -5.15
CA TYR A 83 7.80 -4.65 -4.20
C TYR A 83 6.93 -5.37 -3.15
N GLU A 84 5.67 -4.96 -2.96
CA GLU A 84 4.74 -5.57 -2.00
C GLU A 84 3.84 -6.63 -2.64
N ILE A 85 3.75 -6.67 -3.98
CA ILE A 85 2.72 -7.47 -4.66
C ILE A 85 2.78 -8.96 -4.34
N ALA A 86 3.97 -9.54 -4.23
CA ALA A 86 4.13 -10.95 -3.91
C ALA A 86 3.60 -11.27 -2.50
N GLN A 87 3.97 -10.45 -1.51
CA GLN A 87 3.50 -10.60 -0.14
C GLN A 87 2.00 -10.38 -0.02
N ASN A 88 1.47 -9.37 -0.70
CA ASN A 88 0.05 -9.06 -0.69
C ASN A 88 -0.76 -10.17 -1.37
N TRP A 89 -0.24 -10.77 -2.44
CA TRP A 89 -0.91 -11.88 -3.10
C TRP A 89 -1.04 -13.12 -2.20
N GLU A 90 -0.04 -13.41 -1.38
CA GLU A 90 -0.17 -14.45 -0.35
C GLU A 90 -1.32 -14.17 0.63
N LEU A 91 -1.59 -12.91 0.93
CA LEU A 91 -2.73 -12.52 1.76
C LEU A 91 -4.06 -12.68 1.02
N VAL A 92 -4.11 -12.34 -0.28
CA VAL A 92 -5.29 -12.58 -1.12
C VAL A 92 -5.68 -14.06 -1.12
N GLU A 93 -4.70 -14.96 -1.23
CA GLU A 93 -4.94 -16.40 -1.20
C GLU A 93 -5.42 -16.93 0.17
N LYS A 94 -5.06 -16.26 1.25
CA LYS A 94 -5.35 -16.69 2.63
C LYS A 94 -6.58 -16.03 3.25
N LEU A 95 -6.92 -14.83 2.83
CA LEU A 95 -7.92 -13.98 3.48
C LEU A 95 -9.18 -13.85 2.60
N PRO A 96 -10.29 -14.49 2.94
CA PRO A 96 -11.47 -14.55 2.07
C PRO A 96 -12.16 -13.20 1.85
N HIS A 97 -11.93 -12.19 2.69
CA HIS A 97 -12.46 -10.84 2.52
C HIS A 97 -11.63 -10.00 1.54
N LEU A 98 -10.37 -10.36 1.29
CA LEU A 98 -9.46 -9.68 0.37
C LEU A 98 -9.58 -10.31 -1.02
N ILE A 99 -10.28 -9.65 -1.93
CA ILE A 99 -10.66 -10.21 -3.22
C ILE A 99 -9.62 -10.01 -4.34
N GLY A 100 -8.62 -9.18 -4.10
CA GLY A 100 -7.54 -8.93 -5.06
C GLY A 100 -6.61 -7.82 -4.61
N ASP A 101 -5.49 -7.69 -5.30
CA ASP A 101 -4.51 -6.65 -5.09
C ASP A 101 -3.89 -6.24 -6.43
N PHE A 102 -3.90 -4.95 -6.76
CA PHE A 102 -3.49 -4.42 -8.05
C PHE A 102 -2.28 -3.51 -7.93
N MET A 103 -1.25 -3.85 -8.66
CA MET A 103 -0.03 -3.06 -8.73
C MET A 103 -0.24 -1.75 -9.50
N TRP A 104 0.23 -0.65 -8.95
CA TRP A 104 0.36 0.61 -9.66
C TRP A 104 1.82 0.84 -10.05
N THR A 105 2.16 0.91 -11.30
CA THR A 105 1.36 0.75 -12.52
C THR A 105 2.09 -0.21 -13.47
N SER A 106 1.37 -0.90 -14.33
CA SER A 106 1.89 -1.96 -15.20
C SER A 106 2.96 -1.52 -16.22
N MET A 107 3.05 -0.25 -16.56
CA MET A 107 3.89 0.28 -17.66
C MET A 107 5.18 0.99 -17.21
N ARG A 108 5.55 0.97 -15.93
CA ARG A 108 6.70 1.74 -15.43
C ARG A 108 8.07 1.10 -15.57
N ASN A 109 8.16 -0.13 -16.01
CA ASN A 109 9.45 -0.81 -16.19
C ASN A 109 10.27 -0.31 -17.39
N ILE A 110 9.71 0.56 -18.24
CA ILE A 110 10.38 1.05 -19.45
C ILE A 110 11.49 2.06 -19.12
N HIS A 111 11.49 2.67 -17.94
CA HIS A 111 12.46 3.71 -17.57
C HIS A 111 13.21 3.46 -16.24
N GLY A 112 13.29 2.24 -15.78
CA GLY A 112 14.17 1.87 -14.65
C GLY A 112 13.80 2.41 -13.27
N TYR A 113 12.65 3.04 -13.10
CA TYR A 113 12.25 3.64 -11.82
C TYR A 113 11.73 2.63 -10.77
N TRP A 114 11.37 1.41 -11.20
CA TRP A 114 10.92 0.33 -10.34
C TRP A 114 11.56 -0.98 -10.80
N GLN A 115 12.80 -1.20 -10.44
CA GLN A 115 13.39 -2.53 -10.61
C GLN A 115 12.86 -3.44 -9.52
N ILE A 116 11.97 -4.36 -9.92
CA ILE A 116 11.77 -5.58 -9.14
C ILE A 116 13.09 -6.35 -9.27
N GLN A 117 13.91 -6.33 -8.24
CA GLN A 117 14.98 -7.31 -8.14
C GLN A 117 14.32 -8.65 -7.83
N ALA A 118 14.01 -9.40 -8.88
CA ALA A 118 13.81 -10.83 -8.73
C ALA A 118 15.10 -11.40 -8.10
N PRO A 119 15.02 -12.23 -7.07
CA PRO A 119 16.20 -12.91 -6.57
C PRO A 119 16.80 -13.69 -7.75
N LEU A 120 18.06 -13.39 -8.06
CA LEU A 120 18.83 -14.19 -9.00
C LEU A 120 18.98 -15.58 -8.35
N THR A 121 18.13 -16.50 -8.75
CA THR A 121 18.36 -17.92 -8.47
C THR A 121 19.56 -18.33 -9.28
N SER A 122 20.68 -18.42 -8.60
CA SER A 122 21.88 -19.11 -9.11
C SER A 122 21.61 -20.59 -9.28
#